data_2c66448a01534d76918c2429d6011f5d
#
_entry.id   2c66448a01534d76918c2429d6011f5d
#
_cell.length_a   1.000
_cell.length_b   1.000
_cell.length_c   1.000
_cell.angle_alpha   90.00
_cell.angle_beta   90.00
_cell.angle_gamma   90.00
#
_symmetry.space_group_name_H-M   'P 1'
#
loop_
_entity.id
_entity.type
_entity.pdbx_description
1 polymer ?
#
loop_
_entity_poly.entity_id
_entity_poly.type
_entity_poly.pdbx_seq_one_letter_code
_entity_poly.pdbx_strand_id
1 'polypeptide(L)'
;LCADGTKEYASQRITGIGAAWKKFPFELTAAAADGDARFALYLDRPGRVQADQVTLMSTGEDRFRSLPLRGDIGQAMVDQGLTFLRYGGTMINISGYRFKKMIGDRDKRPLYHGHWYRWSTNGFGIEDFLQFCEKAGFTAAFAVNIEETPQDMADMIEYLNGPVTSEWGRRRAENGHPEPYGVKYIGIGNEEVLFNGDRADEYDHYV
;
A
#
# COMPACT_ATOMS: atom_id res chain seq x y z
N LEU A 1 -7.85 2.32 24.04
CA LEU A 1 -9.01 2.45 24.94
C LEU A 1 -10.01 1.32 24.67
N CYS A 2 -10.78 0.91 25.68
CA CYS A 2 -11.96 0.09 25.46
C CYS A 2 -13.05 0.86 24.67
N ALA A 3 -14.10 0.16 24.25
CA ALA A 3 -15.13 0.72 23.37
C ALA A 3 -15.84 1.97 23.93
N ASP A 4 -16.07 2.03 25.24
CA ASP A 4 -16.71 3.17 25.93
C ASP A 4 -15.72 4.25 26.39
N GLY A 5 -14.42 4.02 26.21
CA GLY A 5 -13.37 4.96 26.59
C GLY A 5 -13.03 5.03 28.07
N THR A 6 -13.64 4.19 28.90
CA THR A 6 -13.43 4.22 30.37
C THR A 6 -12.12 3.59 30.81
N LYS A 7 -11.55 2.70 29.99
CA LYS A 7 -10.31 1.99 30.30
C LYS A 7 -9.25 2.25 29.24
N GLU A 8 -8.10 2.69 29.66
CA GLU A 8 -6.92 2.83 28.83
C GLU A 8 -6.07 1.56 28.87
N TYR A 9 -5.67 1.05 27.71
CA TYR A 9 -4.79 -0.12 27.60
C TYR A 9 -3.34 0.26 27.35
N ALA A 10 -3.12 1.37 26.69
CA ALA A 10 -1.80 1.97 26.47
C ALA A 10 -1.98 3.41 26.00
N SER A 11 -1.02 4.27 26.29
CA SER A 11 -0.97 5.63 25.74
C SER A 11 0.47 6.09 25.54
N GLN A 12 0.62 7.04 24.63
CA GLN A 12 1.88 7.73 24.39
C GLN A 12 1.61 9.23 24.24
N ARG A 13 2.30 10.02 25.05
CA ARG A 13 2.26 11.49 24.91
C ARG A 13 3.22 11.91 23.81
N ILE A 14 2.71 12.69 22.86
CA ILE A 14 3.49 13.31 21.80
C ILE A 14 3.75 14.76 22.18
N THR A 15 5.01 15.18 22.12
CA THR A 15 5.45 16.55 22.42
C THR A 15 6.26 17.12 21.27
N GLY A 16 6.47 18.43 21.25
CA GLY A 16 7.25 19.07 20.20
C GLY A 16 6.53 19.17 18.85
N ILE A 17 5.19 19.20 18.89
CA ILE A 17 4.36 19.48 17.70
C ILE A 17 4.53 20.97 17.38
N GLY A 18 4.92 21.27 16.16
CA GLY A 18 5.14 22.63 15.65
C GLY A 18 4.38 22.87 14.34
N ALA A 19 4.71 23.95 13.65
CA ALA A 19 4.06 24.31 12.38
C ALA A 19 4.51 23.44 11.19
N ALA A 20 5.67 22.80 11.27
CA ALA A 20 6.17 21.91 10.23
C ALA A 20 5.69 20.48 10.44
N TRP A 21 5.40 19.79 9.33
CA TRP A 21 5.11 18.35 9.35
C TRP A 21 6.28 17.56 9.91
N LYS A 22 6.00 16.67 10.84
CA LYS A 22 6.98 15.79 11.46
C LYS A 22 6.39 14.42 11.73
N LYS A 23 7.15 13.37 11.45
CA LYS A 23 6.79 11.99 11.79
C LYS A 23 7.04 11.72 13.27
N PHE A 24 6.10 11.08 13.94
CA PHE A 24 6.18 10.66 15.34
C PHE A 24 5.96 9.15 15.43
N PRO A 25 7.00 8.33 15.24
CA PRO A 25 6.90 6.88 15.45
C PRO A 25 6.91 6.58 16.95
N PHE A 26 6.08 5.62 17.36
CA PHE A 26 6.05 5.10 18.74
C PHE A 26 5.51 3.68 18.75
N GLU A 27 5.74 2.99 19.85
CA GLU A 27 5.19 1.66 20.09
C GLU A 27 4.28 1.69 21.31
N LEU A 28 3.19 0.94 21.25
CA LEU A 28 2.26 0.77 22.35
C LEU A 28 2.16 -0.72 22.68
N THR A 29 2.30 -1.04 23.96
CA THR A 29 2.04 -2.38 24.47
C THR A 29 0.73 -2.36 25.24
N ALA A 30 -0.30 -3.01 24.71
CA ALA A 30 -1.60 -3.06 25.36
C ALA A 30 -1.54 -3.91 26.64
N ALA A 31 -2.11 -3.41 27.74
CA ALA A 31 -2.17 -4.12 29.01
C ALA A 31 -3.13 -5.33 29.00
N ALA A 32 -4.03 -5.41 28.02
CA ALA A 32 -4.96 -6.53 27.81
C ALA A 32 -5.43 -6.60 26.36
N ALA A 33 -5.88 -7.78 25.93
CA ALA A 33 -6.57 -7.96 24.66
C ALA A 33 -8.02 -7.44 24.77
N ASP A 34 -8.48 -6.78 23.72
CA ASP A 34 -9.86 -6.30 23.58
C ASP A 34 -10.21 -6.20 22.10
N GLY A 35 -11.17 -7.02 21.63
CA GLY A 35 -11.61 -7.06 20.24
C GLY A 35 -12.32 -5.79 19.77
N ASP A 36 -12.84 -4.98 20.70
CA ASP A 36 -13.55 -3.72 20.45
C ASP A 36 -12.71 -2.48 20.79
N ALA A 37 -11.40 -2.65 21.01
CA ALA A 37 -10.51 -1.57 21.36
C ALA A 37 -10.50 -0.46 20.29
N ARG A 38 -10.37 0.78 20.74
CA ARG A 38 -10.32 1.97 19.89
C ARG A 38 -8.96 2.65 20.00
N PHE A 39 -8.42 3.04 18.87
CA PHE A 39 -7.32 4.00 18.80
C PHE A 39 -7.90 5.41 18.77
N ALA A 40 -7.36 6.30 19.62
CA ALA A 40 -7.82 7.68 19.71
C ALA A 40 -6.66 8.65 19.87
N LEU A 41 -6.79 9.82 19.25
CA LEU A 41 -5.91 10.96 19.44
C LEU A 41 -6.62 12.00 20.30
N TYR A 42 -5.99 12.41 21.40
CA TYR A 42 -6.52 13.40 22.31
C TYR A 42 -5.65 14.66 22.34
N LEU A 43 -6.31 15.80 22.45
CA LEU A 43 -5.67 17.05 22.82
C LEU A 43 -5.88 17.29 24.32
N ASP A 44 -4.81 17.49 25.08
CA ASP A 44 -4.88 17.72 26.53
C ASP A 44 -5.29 19.16 26.89
N ARG A 45 -5.42 20.03 25.90
CA ARG A 45 -5.92 21.40 26.03
C ARG A 45 -6.57 21.85 24.72
N PRO A 46 -7.42 22.90 24.76
CA PRO A 46 -8.01 23.45 23.56
C PRO A 46 -6.94 23.89 22.55
N GLY A 47 -7.15 23.53 21.29
CA GLY A 47 -6.22 23.83 20.21
C GLY A 47 -6.63 23.18 18.88
N ARG A 48 -5.79 23.36 17.86
CA ARG A 48 -5.94 22.71 16.56
C ARG A 48 -4.64 21.98 16.21
N VAL A 49 -4.76 20.74 15.82
CA VAL A 49 -3.68 19.91 15.29
C VAL A 49 -4.15 19.32 13.97
N GLN A 50 -3.25 19.24 13.01
CA GLN A 50 -3.45 18.50 11.78
C GLN A 50 -2.66 17.20 11.89
N ALA A 51 -3.29 16.09 11.55
CA ALA A 51 -2.66 14.77 11.51
C ALA A 51 -2.90 14.15 10.14
N ASP A 52 -1.86 13.51 9.58
CA ASP A 52 -1.89 12.81 8.31
C ASP A 52 -1.13 11.50 8.44
N GLN A 53 -1.39 10.54 7.55
CA GLN A 53 -0.73 9.22 7.52
C GLN A 53 -0.73 8.51 8.89
N VAL A 54 -1.84 8.65 9.63
CA VAL A 54 -2.00 7.98 10.93
C VAL A 54 -2.20 6.49 10.72
N THR A 55 -1.23 5.69 11.14
CA THR A 55 -1.27 4.23 11.01
C THR A 55 -1.03 3.56 12.35
N LEU A 56 -1.75 2.46 12.60
CA LEU A 56 -1.53 1.57 13.71
C LEU A 56 -1.39 0.15 13.17
N MET A 57 -0.27 -0.49 13.44
CA MET A 57 0.02 -1.84 12.96
C MET A 57 0.61 -2.67 14.08
N SER A 58 0.27 -3.95 14.12
CA SER A 58 0.94 -4.91 15.02
C SER A 58 2.45 -4.95 14.75
N THR A 59 3.19 -5.33 15.77
CA THR A 59 4.64 -5.58 15.69
C THR A 59 4.93 -7.08 15.92
N GLY A 60 6.14 -7.51 15.60
CA GLY A 60 6.59 -8.86 15.91
C GLY A 60 5.90 -9.97 15.11
N GLU A 61 5.56 -11.04 15.81
CA GLU A 61 5.04 -12.29 15.23
C GLU A 61 3.66 -12.17 14.60
N ASP A 62 2.88 -11.15 14.99
CA ASP A 62 1.57 -10.86 14.39
C ASP A 62 1.64 -10.35 12.95
N ARG A 63 2.86 -10.11 12.46
CA ARG A 63 3.10 -9.69 11.07
C ARG A 63 3.38 -10.89 10.18
N PHE A 64 2.84 -10.86 8.97
CA PHE A 64 3.15 -11.86 7.96
C PHE A 64 4.63 -11.74 7.54
N ARG A 65 5.46 -12.69 8.01
CA ARG A 65 6.89 -12.80 7.64
C ARG A 65 7.64 -11.47 7.70
N SER A 66 7.41 -10.70 8.76
CA SER A 66 7.98 -9.38 9.03
C SER A 66 7.50 -8.24 8.12
N LEU A 67 6.56 -8.49 7.21
CA LEU A 67 5.92 -7.41 6.44
C LEU A 67 4.90 -6.66 7.29
N PRO A 68 4.60 -5.38 6.99
CA PRO A 68 3.58 -4.61 7.69
C PRO A 68 2.16 -5.02 7.25
N LEU A 69 1.88 -6.31 7.37
CA LEU A 69 0.64 -6.98 7.00
C LEU A 69 0.21 -7.93 8.11
N ARG A 70 -1.08 -8.18 8.24
CA ARG A 70 -1.63 -9.13 9.20
C ARG A 70 -1.13 -10.55 8.92
N GLY A 71 -0.48 -11.14 9.92
CA GLY A 71 0.10 -12.48 9.83
C GLY A 71 -0.94 -13.56 9.62
N ASP A 72 -2.06 -13.48 10.35
CA ASP A 72 -3.16 -14.43 10.28
C ASP A 72 -3.80 -14.48 8.88
N ILE A 73 -4.04 -13.33 8.25
CA ILE A 73 -4.62 -13.26 6.90
C ILE A 73 -3.61 -13.75 5.86
N GLY A 74 -2.36 -13.29 5.93
CA GLY A 74 -1.33 -13.73 5.00
C GLY A 74 -1.07 -15.23 5.09
N GLN A 75 -1.05 -15.79 6.30
CA GLN A 75 -0.89 -17.23 6.49
C GLN A 75 -2.10 -18.02 6.00
N ALA A 76 -3.33 -17.55 6.26
CA ALA A 76 -4.54 -18.21 5.76
C ALA A 76 -4.55 -18.31 4.22
N MET A 77 -4.04 -17.29 3.51
CA MET A 77 -3.91 -17.35 2.05
C MET A 77 -2.91 -18.42 1.60
N VAL A 78 -1.79 -18.57 2.32
CA VAL A 78 -0.81 -19.64 2.06
C VAL A 78 -1.42 -21.02 2.35
N ASP A 79 -2.13 -21.17 3.47
CA ASP A 79 -2.72 -22.43 3.90
C ASP A 79 -3.85 -22.92 2.97
N GLN A 80 -4.50 -21.99 2.26
CA GLN A 80 -5.46 -22.32 1.19
C GLN A 80 -4.79 -22.89 -0.07
N GLY A 81 -3.46 -22.91 -0.13
CA GLY A 81 -2.72 -23.43 -1.28
C GLY A 81 -2.72 -22.49 -2.49
N LEU A 82 -2.88 -21.19 -2.26
CA LEU A 82 -2.76 -20.20 -3.34
C LEU A 82 -1.34 -20.21 -3.92
N THR A 83 -1.25 -20.16 -5.24
CA THR A 83 0.03 -20.10 -5.98
C THR A 83 0.13 -18.87 -6.87
N PHE A 84 -0.98 -18.18 -7.09
CA PHE A 84 -1.09 -17.02 -7.96
C PHE A 84 -1.99 -15.98 -7.30
N LEU A 85 -1.59 -14.73 -7.34
CA LEU A 85 -2.37 -13.64 -6.78
C LEU A 85 -2.37 -12.44 -7.73
N ARG A 86 -3.56 -11.88 -7.94
CA ARG A 86 -3.75 -10.66 -8.74
C ARG A 86 -4.09 -9.47 -7.84
N TYR A 87 -3.37 -8.37 -8.06
CA TYR A 87 -3.68 -7.06 -7.50
C TYR A 87 -4.27 -6.15 -8.56
N GLY A 88 -5.38 -5.51 -8.28
CA GLY A 88 -6.09 -4.65 -9.21
C GLY A 88 -7.61 -4.73 -9.00
N GLY A 89 -8.37 -4.58 -10.07
CA GLY A 89 -9.83 -4.50 -10.06
C GLY A 89 -10.29 -3.08 -10.34
N THR A 90 -11.55 -2.75 -10.10
CA THR A 90 -12.16 -1.45 -10.45
C THR A 90 -11.39 -0.21 -9.95
N MET A 91 -10.60 -0.35 -8.90
CA MET A 91 -9.76 0.74 -8.37
C MET A 91 -8.73 1.28 -9.36
N ILE A 92 -8.29 0.46 -10.31
CA ILE A 92 -7.28 0.88 -11.28
C ILE A 92 -7.84 1.83 -12.34
N ASN A 93 -9.17 1.85 -12.55
CA ASN A 93 -9.83 2.68 -13.57
C ASN A 93 -9.88 4.16 -13.18
N ILE A 94 -9.36 4.52 -12.01
CA ILE A 94 -9.29 5.89 -11.53
C ILE A 94 -8.00 6.56 -11.99
N SER A 95 -8.11 7.78 -12.53
CA SER A 95 -6.97 8.58 -12.99
C SER A 95 -5.88 8.83 -11.94
N GLY A 96 -6.20 8.69 -10.66
CA GLY A 96 -5.23 8.77 -9.55
C GLY A 96 -4.38 7.52 -9.33
N TYR A 97 -4.83 6.36 -9.82
CA TYR A 97 -4.10 5.10 -9.70
C TYR A 97 -2.97 5.06 -10.72
N ARG A 98 -1.74 5.25 -10.27
CA ARG A 98 -0.52 5.27 -11.12
C ARG A 98 0.61 4.55 -10.40
N PHE A 99 1.38 3.75 -11.13
CA PHE A 99 2.46 2.97 -10.55
C PHE A 99 3.49 3.82 -9.81
N LYS A 100 3.90 4.96 -10.38
CA LYS A 100 4.87 5.88 -9.77
C LYS A 100 4.42 6.49 -8.44
N LYS A 101 3.13 6.44 -8.15
CA LYS A 101 2.55 6.90 -6.88
C LYS A 101 2.48 5.80 -5.81
N MET A 102 2.81 4.57 -6.15
CA MET A 102 2.65 3.38 -5.30
C MET A 102 3.96 2.75 -4.86
N ILE A 103 5.07 3.35 -5.20
CA ILE A 103 6.42 2.89 -4.87
C ILE A 103 7.11 3.84 -3.90
N GLY A 104 8.18 3.37 -3.25
CA GLY A 104 8.99 4.15 -2.32
C GLY A 104 8.32 4.40 -0.97
N ASP A 105 8.79 5.41 -0.28
CA ASP A 105 8.37 5.74 1.08
C ASP A 105 6.85 5.94 1.17
N ARG A 106 6.20 5.06 1.90
CA ARG A 106 4.74 5.00 2.07
C ARG A 106 4.18 6.32 2.59
N ASP A 107 4.89 7.02 3.48
CA ASP A 107 4.45 8.27 4.07
C ASP A 107 4.48 9.45 3.06
N LYS A 108 5.12 9.26 1.92
CA LYS A 108 5.24 10.27 0.84
C LYS A 108 4.36 9.97 -0.36
N ARG A 109 3.69 8.82 -0.37
CA ARG A 109 2.81 8.45 -1.49
C ARG A 109 1.59 9.38 -1.51
N PRO A 110 1.23 9.95 -2.67
CA PRO A 110 0.12 10.89 -2.75
C PRO A 110 -1.23 10.19 -2.56
N LEU A 111 -2.16 10.91 -1.96
CA LEU A 111 -3.55 10.50 -1.89
C LEU A 111 -4.21 10.57 -3.28
N TYR A 112 -5.23 9.75 -3.48
CA TYR A 112 -6.14 9.92 -4.60
C TYR A 112 -7.58 9.58 -4.21
N HIS A 113 -8.55 10.11 -4.96
CA HIS A 113 -9.96 9.84 -4.77
C HIS A 113 -10.32 8.50 -5.38
N GLY A 114 -10.82 7.57 -4.57
CA GLY A 114 -11.12 6.21 -4.99
C GLY A 114 -12.59 5.99 -5.37
N HIS A 115 -12.89 4.85 -6.00
CA HIS A 115 -14.26 4.43 -6.29
C HIS A 115 -15.01 3.97 -5.04
N TRP A 116 -14.38 3.10 -4.26
CA TRP A 116 -15.01 2.39 -3.15
C TRP A 116 -14.85 3.12 -1.82
N TYR A 117 -13.80 3.95 -1.73
CA TYR A 117 -13.58 4.83 -0.59
C TYR A 117 -13.31 6.24 -1.08
N ARG A 118 -13.69 7.17 -0.26
CA ARG A 118 -13.49 8.58 -0.60
C ARG A 118 -12.03 8.91 -0.90
N TRP A 119 -11.11 8.34 -0.13
CA TRP A 119 -9.68 8.54 -0.28
C TRP A 119 -8.91 7.23 -0.17
N SER A 120 -7.94 7.04 -1.06
CA SER A 120 -6.89 6.03 -0.96
C SER A 120 -5.58 6.71 -0.63
N THR A 121 -4.82 6.12 0.30
CA THR A 121 -3.52 6.65 0.76
C THR A 121 -2.34 6.09 -0.02
N ASN A 122 -2.56 5.14 -0.93
CA ASN A 122 -1.50 4.31 -1.50
C ASN A 122 -0.64 3.59 -0.44
N GLY A 123 -1.15 3.47 0.79
CA GLY A 123 -0.46 2.83 1.91
C GLY A 123 -0.15 1.35 1.70
N PHE A 124 -0.90 0.69 0.81
CA PHE A 124 -0.57 -0.60 0.22
C PHE A 124 -0.57 -0.43 -1.29
N GLY A 125 0.58 -0.45 -1.90
CA GLY A 125 0.78 -0.26 -3.33
C GLY A 125 1.34 -1.49 -4.02
N ILE A 126 1.72 -1.34 -5.28
CA ILE A 126 2.29 -2.43 -6.11
C ILE A 126 3.53 -3.03 -5.44
N GLU A 127 4.41 -2.20 -4.90
CA GLU A 127 5.64 -2.66 -4.24
C GLU A 127 5.33 -3.53 -3.02
N ASP A 128 4.38 -3.11 -2.17
CA ASP A 128 3.96 -3.88 -1.00
C ASP A 128 3.33 -5.22 -1.40
N PHE A 129 2.56 -5.22 -2.48
CA PHE A 129 1.96 -6.41 -3.06
C PHE A 129 3.01 -7.41 -3.58
N LEU A 130 4.03 -6.92 -4.29
CA LEU A 130 5.10 -7.75 -4.83
C LEU A 130 5.93 -8.38 -3.71
N GLN A 131 6.29 -7.62 -2.69
CA GLN A 131 6.98 -8.13 -1.52
C GLN A 131 6.15 -9.19 -0.78
N PHE A 132 4.82 -9.00 -0.70
CA PHE A 132 3.94 -10.02 -0.13
C PHE A 132 3.95 -11.30 -0.96
N CYS A 133 3.79 -11.21 -2.28
CA CYS A 133 3.83 -12.37 -3.16
C CYS A 133 5.16 -13.13 -3.06
N GLU A 134 6.28 -12.41 -3.09
CA GLU A 134 7.61 -13.00 -2.94
C GLU A 134 7.75 -13.75 -1.62
N LYS A 135 7.38 -13.12 -0.51
CA LYS A 135 7.41 -13.75 0.82
C LYS A 135 6.46 -14.94 0.93
N ALA A 136 5.27 -14.86 0.31
CA ALA A 136 4.29 -15.94 0.34
C ALA A 136 4.61 -17.09 -0.60
N GLY A 137 5.45 -16.86 -1.62
CA GLY A 137 5.73 -17.82 -2.69
C GLY A 137 4.67 -17.81 -3.79
N PHE A 138 3.95 -16.69 -3.96
CA PHE A 138 2.92 -16.56 -4.99
C PHE A 138 3.51 -15.96 -6.26
N THR A 139 3.03 -16.44 -7.42
CA THR A 139 3.20 -15.74 -8.68
C THR A 139 2.37 -14.46 -8.67
N ALA A 140 3.04 -13.32 -8.81
CA ALA A 140 2.38 -12.04 -8.81
C ALA A 140 1.85 -11.67 -10.20
N ALA A 141 0.62 -11.17 -10.25
CA ALA A 141 0.07 -10.44 -11.38
C ALA A 141 -0.59 -9.16 -10.87
N PHE A 142 -0.42 -8.06 -11.56
CA PHE A 142 -1.15 -6.84 -11.23
C PHE A 142 -1.61 -6.13 -12.48
N ALA A 143 -2.64 -5.30 -12.31
CA ALA A 143 -3.18 -4.50 -13.39
C ALA A 143 -2.83 -3.03 -13.20
N VAL A 144 -2.62 -2.34 -14.30
CA VAL A 144 -2.33 -0.91 -14.37
C VAL A 144 -3.47 -0.16 -15.05
N ASN A 145 -3.57 1.12 -14.76
CA ASN A 145 -4.53 1.99 -15.42
C ASN A 145 -4.17 2.15 -16.90
N ILE A 146 -5.16 2.12 -17.78
CA ILE A 146 -4.96 2.31 -19.24
C ILE A 146 -4.46 3.71 -19.61
N GLU A 147 -4.58 4.68 -18.72
CA GLU A 147 -4.05 6.03 -18.92
C GLU A 147 -2.56 6.16 -18.53
N GLU A 148 -1.87 5.08 -18.12
CA GLU A 148 -0.42 5.13 -17.99
C GLU A 148 0.21 5.44 -19.36
N THR A 149 1.20 6.31 -19.37
CA THR A 149 1.88 6.61 -20.64
C THR A 149 2.78 5.45 -21.06
N PRO A 150 3.11 5.29 -22.35
CA PRO A 150 4.10 4.29 -22.79
C PRO A 150 5.43 4.41 -22.04
N GLN A 151 5.85 5.64 -21.72
CA GLN A 151 7.08 5.85 -20.93
C GLN A 151 6.91 5.38 -19.50
N ASP A 152 5.75 5.63 -18.84
CA ASP A 152 5.49 5.13 -17.49
C ASP A 152 5.47 3.61 -17.46
N MET A 153 4.94 2.96 -18.50
CA MET A 153 4.97 1.50 -18.66
C MET A 153 6.39 0.97 -18.82
N ALA A 154 7.22 1.62 -19.65
CA ALA A 154 8.63 1.27 -19.81
C ALA A 154 9.40 1.41 -18.49
N ASP A 155 9.22 2.53 -17.79
CA ASP A 155 9.81 2.81 -16.48
C ASP A 155 9.38 1.75 -15.44
N MET A 156 8.12 1.34 -15.49
CA MET A 156 7.60 0.30 -14.61
C MET A 156 8.24 -1.05 -14.90
N ILE A 157 8.32 -1.47 -16.14
CA ILE A 157 8.96 -2.73 -16.52
C ILE A 157 10.43 -2.75 -16.09
N GLU A 158 11.12 -1.64 -16.27
CA GLU A 158 12.51 -1.50 -15.81
C GLU A 158 12.60 -1.54 -14.28
N TYR A 159 11.66 -0.88 -13.55
CA TYR A 159 11.59 -0.95 -12.09
C TYR A 159 11.39 -2.39 -11.61
N LEU A 160 10.51 -3.14 -12.23
CA LEU A 160 10.15 -4.50 -11.82
C LEU A 160 11.22 -5.53 -12.19
N ASN A 161 11.83 -5.41 -13.36
CA ASN A 161 12.63 -6.48 -13.96
C ASN A 161 14.03 -6.04 -14.40
N GLY A 162 14.31 -4.75 -14.43
CA GLY A 162 15.60 -4.22 -14.84
C GLY A 162 16.71 -4.46 -13.81
N PRO A 163 17.98 -4.48 -14.27
CA PRO A 163 19.12 -4.63 -13.39
C PRO A 163 19.30 -3.38 -12.49
N VAL A 164 19.98 -3.54 -11.37
CA VAL A 164 20.25 -2.43 -10.43
C VAL A 164 21.08 -1.29 -11.06
N THR A 165 21.74 -1.55 -12.17
CA THR A 165 22.52 -0.57 -12.93
C THR A 165 21.67 0.35 -13.81
N SER A 166 20.42 -0.02 -14.08
CA SER A 166 19.48 0.81 -14.81
C SER A 166 18.87 1.90 -13.91
N GLU A 167 18.23 2.92 -14.48
CA GLU A 167 17.68 4.02 -13.70
C GLU A 167 16.61 3.55 -12.72
N TRP A 168 15.61 2.83 -13.19
CA TRP A 168 14.50 2.38 -12.37
C TRP A 168 14.86 1.15 -11.53
N GLY A 169 15.77 0.29 -11.97
CA GLY A 169 16.33 -0.78 -11.16
C GLY A 169 17.10 -0.24 -9.95
N ARG A 170 17.84 0.86 -10.10
CA ARG A 170 18.48 1.56 -8.99
C ARG A 170 17.44 2.13 -8.00
N ARG A 171 16.37 2.77 -8.49
CA ARG A 171 15.28 3.28 -7.63
C ARG A 171 14.62 2.16 -6.82
N ARG A 172 14.42 0.99 -7.42
CA ARG A 172 13.95 -0.19 -6.70
C ARG A 172 14.91 -0.57 -5.57
N ALA A 173 16.21 -0.59 -5.84
CA ALA A 173 17.22 -0.88 -4.82
C ALA A 173 17.24 0.17 -3.70
N GLU A 174 17.12 1.45 -4.03
CA GLU A 174 16.99 2.54 -3.06
C GLU A 174 15.72 2.40 -2.18
N ASN A 175 14.66 1.83 -2.73
CA ASN A 175 13.43 1.49 -2.02
C ASN A 175 13.56 0.20 -1.17
N GLY A 176 14.74 -0.43 -1.15
CA GLY A 176 15.03 -1.58 -0.30
C GLY A 176 14.96 -2.96 -0.99
N HIS A 177 14.77 -3.01 -2.31
CA HIS A 177 14.70 -4.27 -3.06
C HIS A 177 15.69 -4.27 -4.25
N PRO A 178 16.96 -4.63 -4.06
CA PRO A 178 17.97 -4.58 -5.12
C PRO A 178 17.74 -5.58 -6.24
N GLU A 179 17.21 -6.77 -5.93
CA GLU A 179 16.97 -7.80 -6.93
C GLU A 179 15.70 -7.52 -7.75
N PRO A 180 15.67 -7.89 -9.05
CA PRO A 180 14.45 -7.83 -9.84
C PRO A 180 13.32 -8.69 -9.25
N TYR A 181 12.09 -8.20 -9.28
CA TYR A 181 10.91 -8.99 -8.86
C TYR A 181 10.56 -10.12 -9.83
N GLY A 182 11.03 -10.04 -11.09
CA GLY A 182 10.77 -11.08 -12.09
C GLY A 182 9.28 -11.20 -12.46
N VAL A 183 8.56 -10.07 -12.46
CA VAL A 183 7.12 -10.05 -12.79
C VAL A 183 6.89 -10.46 -14.23
N LYS A 184 5.98 -11.41 -14.45
CA LYS A 184 5.65 -11.97 -15.76
C LYS A 184 4.27 -11.58 -16.28
N TYR A 185 3.38 -11.18 -15.39
CA TYR A 185 1.97 -10.95 -15.70
C TYR A 185 1.54 -9.54 -15.30
N ILE A 186 1.20 -8.74 -16.29
CA ILE A 186 0.68 -7.38 -16.10
C ILE A 186 -0.62 -7.28 -16.88
N GLY A 187 -1.70 -6.92 -16.19
CA GLY A 187 -2.98 -6.61 -16.81
C GLY A 187 -3.03 -5.13 -17.18
N ILE A 188 -3.60 -4.81 -18.32
CA ILE A 188 -3.85 -3.44 -18.76
C ILE A 188 -5.33 -3.17 -18.61
N GLY A 189 -5.68 -2.21 -17.74
CA GLY A 189 -7.07 -1.89 -17.42
C GLY A 189 -7.81 -2.97 -16.60
N ASN A 190 -9.05 -2.69 -16.28
CA ASN A 190 -9.97 -3.62 -15.62
C ASN A 190 -11.41 -3.37 -16.08
N GLU A 191 -11.99 -4.33 -16.79
CA GLU A 191 -13.38 -4.26 -17.25
C GLU A 191 -13.74 -2.99 -18.05
N GLU A 192 -12.77 -2.39 -18.71
CA GLU A 192 -12.92 -1.09 -19.39
C GLU A 192 -14.02 -1.12 -20.44
N VAL A 193 -14.10 -2.20 -21.20
CA VAL A 193 -15.13 -2.38 -22.25
C VAL A 193 -16.55 -2.48 -21.67
N LEU A 194 -16.68 -2.97 -20.42
CA LEU A 194 -18.00 -3.13 -19.78
C LEU A 194 -18.52 -1.81 -19.22
N PHE A 195 -17.63 -0.97 -18.69
CA PHE A 195 -18.00 0.28 -18.00
C PHE A 195 -17.83 1.52 -18.85
N ASN A 196 -16.96 1.46 -19.84
CA ASN A 196 -16.59 2.59 -20.70
C ASN A 196 -16.53 2.10 -22.15
N GLY A 197 -17.66 1.70 -22.72
CA GLY A 197 -17.73 1.09 -24.07
C GLY A 197 -17.01 1.85 -25.19
N ASP A 198 -16.73 3.15 -24.99
CA ASP A 198 -16.00 3.99 -25.92
C ASP A 198 -14.47 3.92 -25.74
N ARG A 199 -13.98 3.15 -24.77
CA ARG A 199 -12.53 3.06 -24.47
C ARG A 199 -11.86 1.82 -25.08
N ALA A 200 -12.55 1.06 -25.92
CA ALA A 200 -11.96 -0.10 -26.59
C ALA A 200 -10.73 0.32 -27.43
N ASP A 201 -10.80 1.49 -28.05
CA ASP A 201 -9.72 2.04 -28.89
C ASP A 201 -8.45 2.36 -28.09
N GLU A 202 -8.58 2.57 -26.78
CA GLU A 202 -7.42 2.86 -25.93
C GLU A 202 -6.55 1.61 -25.69
N TYR A 203 -7.11 0.40 -25.83
CA TYR A 203 -6.34 -0.82 -25.76
C TYR A 203 -5.35 -0.98 -26.92
N ASP A 204 -5.68 -0.47 -28.09
CA ASP A 204 -4.82 -0.53 -29.27
C ASP A 204 -3.52 0.27 -29.08
N HIS A 205 -3.47 1.16 -28.09
CA HIS A 205 -2.25 1.89 -27.75
C HIS A 205 -1.21 1.06 -27.00
N TYR A 206 -1.61 -0.07 -26.40
CA TYR A 206 -0.77 -0.89 -25.51
C TYR A 206 -0.44 -2.27 -26.09
N VAL A 207 -0.96 -2.59 -27.25
CA VAL A 207 -0.70 -3.80 -28.00
C VAL A 207 0.24 -3.51 -29.17
#